data_5c65e16dc24761d24adcc4f43c84e1e7
#
_entry.id   5c65e16dc24761d24adcc4f43c84e1e7
#
_cell.length_a   1.000
_cell.length_b   1.000
_cell.length_c   1.000
_cell.angle_alpha   90.00
_cell.angle_beta   90.00
_cell.angle_gamma   90.00
#
_symmetry.space_group_name_H-M   'P 1'
#
loop_
_entity.id
_entity.type
_entity.pdbx_description
1 polymer ?
#
loop_
_entity_poly.entity_id
_entity_poly.type
_entity_poly.pdbx_seq_one_letter_code
_entity_poly.pdbx_strand_id
1 'polypeptide(L)'
;ETPFVGVVTGVSLHRTEGDFGHILVSGHSETYLLETDLNFHSWNDCTLADIVKEMASNAGASAKVNPEYKERLDYVCQYNESDFSFIKRLARQYNEWLYYDGFDLVFGRPARLPAAVGLEFGTSLSSLDIGVKALARPSRVFSYHSLYDRTIAEETPNTPTDKDQLGYEAFMASMGMYKRPARQHALPRIHYPSEMTRYVRKKQEADTAESHYVVGRSEHAMLVTGSVVDLKSSFLERAGSVTGESLGEFLITEITHVVGEGSYYGN
;
A
#
# COMPACT_ATOMS: atom_id res chain seq x y z
N GLU A 1 6.04 -23.56 0.32
CA GLU A 1 6.54 -22.78 -0.83
C GLU A 1 5.80 -21.46 -0.83
N THR A 2 6.55 -20.36 -0.81
CA THR A 2 5.95 -19.03 -0.98
C THR A 2 5.66 -18.87 -2.46
N PRO A 3 4.39 -18.78 -2.86
CA PRO A 3 4.07 -18.64 -4.25
C PRO A 3 4.37 -17.21 -4.72
N PHE A 4 5.22 -17.09 -5.73
CA PHE A 4 5.51 -15.83 -6.39
C PHE A 4 5.64 -16.08 -7.90
N VAL A 5 4.87 -15.34 -8.67
CA VAL A 5 4.93 -15.35 -10.13
C VAL A 5 5.68 -14.09 -10.58
N GLY A 6 6.59 -14.24 -11.50
CA GLY A 6 7.39 -13.13 -12.00
C GLY A 6 8.07 -13.41 -13.32
N VAL A 7 8.71 -12.38 -13.84
CA VAL A 7 9.43 -12.42 -15.12
C VAL A 7 10.93 -12.44 -14.84
N VAL A 8 11.64 -13.41 -15.39
CA VAL A 8 13.11 -13.45 -15.32
C VAL A 8 13.67 -12.37 -16.24
N THR A 9 14.45 -11.46 -15.68
CA THR A 9 15.06 -10.34 -16.41
C THR A 9 16.56 -10.41 -16.52
N GLY A 10 17.21 -11.33 -15.80
CA GLY A 10 18.65 -11.50 -15.88
C GLY A 10 19.09 -12.90 -15.48
N VAL A 11 20.10 -13.40 -16.17
CA VAL A 11 20.81 -14.63 -15.81
C VAL A 11 22.30 -14.36 -15.95
N SER A 12 23.06 -14.64 -14.89
CA SER A 12 24.51 -14.47 -14.89
C SER A 12 25.22 -15.66 -14.25
N LEU A 13 26.47 -15.90 -14.65
CA LEU A 13 27.33 -16.87 -14.02
C LEU A 13 28.35 -16.14 -13.14
N HIS A 14 28.34 -16.43 -11.87
CA HIS A 14 29.33 -15.94 -10.92
C HIS A 14 30.33 -17.05 -10.60
N ARG A 15 31.62 -16.79 -10.80
CA ARG A 15 32.69 -17.71 -10.44
C ARG A 15 33.78 -16.95 -9.69
N THR A 16 34.26 -17.55 -8.61
CA THR A 16 35.49 -17.16 -7.90
C THR A 16 36.52 -18.26 -8.03
N GLU A 17 37.79 -17.91 -7.85
CA GLU A 17 38.87 -18.89 -7.91
C GLU A 17 38.67 -19.97 -6.83
N GLY A 18 38.64 -21.25 -7.25
CA GLY A 18 38.41 -22.39 -6.37
C GLY A 18 36.92 -22.79 -6.22
N ASP A 19 35.99 -22.12 -6.91
CA ASP A 19 34.54 -22.44 -6.87
C ASP A 19 34.06 -23.00 -8.22
N PHE A 20 33.08 -23.90 -8.20
CA PHE A 20 32.42 -24.44 -9.39
C PHE A 20 31.58 -23.39 -10.12
N GLY A 21 31.26 -22.29 -9.44
CA GLY A 21 30.43 -21.23 -9.96
C GLY A 21 28.92 -21.42 -9.64
N HIS A 22 28.25 -20.28 -9.54
CA HIS A 22 26.80 -20.22 -9.29
C HIS A 22 26.08 -19.49 -10.40
N ILE A 23 24.93 -20.00 -10.84
CA ILE A 23 24.04 -19.29 -11.74
C ILE A 23 23.14 -18.40 -10.89
N LEU A 24 23.24 -17.10 -11.13
CA LEU A 24 22.34 -16.10 -10.55
C LEU A 24 21.20 -15.83 -11.53
N VAL A 25 19.97 -15.99 -11.05
CA VAL A 25 18.75 -15.63 -11.77
C VAL A 25 18.12 -14.45 -11.06
N SER A 26 17.86 -13.39 -11.78
CA SER A 26 17.14 -12.21 -11.28
C SER A 26 15.85 -11.99 -12.06
N GLY A 27 14.85 -11.46 -11.40
CA GLY A 27 13.54 -11.21 -12.00
C GLY A 27 12.74 -10.18 -11.21
N HIS A 28 11.60 -9.84 -11.76
CA HIS A 28 10.64 -8.89 -11.18
C HIS A 28 9.25 -9.52 -11.18
N SER A 29 8.31 -8.93 -10.44
CA SER A 29 6.90 -9.26 -10.53
C SER A 29 6.37 -9.05 -11.96
N GLU A 30 5.21 -9.62 -12.29
CA GLU A 30 4.58 -9.40 -13.61
C GLU A 30 4.29 -7.91 -13.90
N THR A 31 4.26 -7.06 -12.88
CA THR A 31 4.14 -5.61 -13.08
C THR A 31 5.27 -5.01 -13.91
N TYR A 32 6.40 -5.71 -14.04
CA TYR A 32 7.48 -5.32 -14.94
C TYR A 32 7.05 -5.29 -16.42
N LEU A 33 6.06 -6.08 -16.80
CA LEU A 33 5.49 -6.05 -18.14
C LEU A 33 4.80 -4.71 -18.48
N LEU A 34 4.46 -3.92 -17.46
CA LEU A 34 3.89 -2.58 -17.58
C LEU A 34 4.97 -1.46 -17.67
N GLU A 35 6.26 -1.81 -17.52
CA GLU A 35 7.39 -0.89 -17.62
C GLU A 35 8.06 -0.97 -19.00
N THR A 36 7.25 -0.99 -20.07
CA THR A 36 7.78 -1.16 -21.45
C THR A 36 8.60 0.02 -21.91
N ASP A 37 8.01 1.20 -21.98
CA ASP A 37 8.65 2.48 -22.34
C ASP A 37 7.65 3.61 -22.07
N LEU A 38 8.06 4.84 -22.40
CA LEU A 38 7.24 6.03 -22.26
C LEU A 38 6.14 6.06 -23.31
N ASN A 39 4.89 6.18 -22.85
CA ASN A 39 3.71 6.06 -23.69
C ASN A 39 2.86 7.32 -23.67
N PHE A 40 2.02 7.48 -24.71
CA PHE A 40 1.03 8.53 -24.83
C PHE A 40 -0.31 7.89 -25.14
N HIS A 41 -1.27 8.02 -24.25
CA HIS A 41 -2.63 7.53 -24.44
C HIS A 41 -3.64 8.42 -23.73
N SER A 42 -4.90 8.40 -24.15
CA SER A 42 -5.95 9.13 -23.48
C SER A 42 -7.26 8.35 -23.45
N TRP A 43 -7.97 8.52 -22.36
CA TRP A 43 -9.29 7.92 -22.12
C TRP A 43 -10.32 9.02 -21.90
N ASN A 44 -11.52 8.81 -22.44
CA ASN A 44 -12.67 9.69 -22.26
C ASN A 44 -13.82 8.89 -21.66
N ASP A 45 -14.54 9.49 -20.72
CA ASP A 45 -15.74 8.93 -20.13
C ASP A 45 -15.60 7.45 -19.69
N CYS A 46 -14.59 7.14 -18.89
CA CYS A 46 -14.28 5.81 -18.39
C CYS A 46 -14.05 5.81 -16.88
N THR A 47 -14.02 4.64 -16.26
CA THR A 47 -13.70 4.48 -14.84
C THR A 47 -12.22 4.16 -14.64
N LEU A 48 -11.71 4.38 -13.41
CA LEU A 48 -10.36 3.90 -13.04
C LEU A 48 -10.19 2.39 -13.29
N ALA A 49 -11.25 1.63 -13.03
CA ALA A 49 -11.23 0.19 -13.21
C ALA A 49 -11.09 -0.21 -14.69
N ASP A 50 -11.75 0.51 -15.60
CA ASP A 50 -11.66 0.25 -17.04
C ASP A 50 -10.22 0.49 -17.53
N ILE A 51 -9.62 1.62 -17.15
CA ILE A 51 -8.26 1.98 -17.53
C ILE A 51 -7.25 0.92 -17.05
N VAL A 52 -7.26 0.60 -15.75
CA VAL A 52 -6.27 -0.32 -15.19
C VAL A 52 -6.42 -1.73 -15.72
N LYS A 53 -7.65 -2.21 -15.91
CA LYS A 53 -7.90 -3.53 -16.52
C LYS A 53 -7.43 -3.60 -17.98
N GLU A 54 -7.70 -2.55 -18.76
CA GLU A 54 -7.25 -2.47 -20.15
C GLU A 54 -5.72 -2.54 -20.22
N MET A 55 -5.03 -1.72 -19.41
CA MET A 55 -3.56 -1.67 -19.41
C MET A 55 -2.95 -3.00 -18.96
N ALA A 56 -3.45 -3.59 -17.87
CA ALA A 56 -2.97 -4.89 -17.39
C ALA A 56 -3.19 -5.99 -18.44
N SER A 57 -4.38 -6.03 -19.05
CA SER A 57 -4.71 -7.00 -20.12
C SER A 57 -3.81 -6.84 -21.34
N ASN A 58 -3.56 -5.62 -21.79
CA ASN A 58 -2.69 -5.33 -22.94
C ASN A 58 -1.25 -5.73 -22.69
N ALA A 59 -0.77 -5.59 -21.44
CA ALA A 59 0.57 -6.01 -21.03
C ALA A 59 0.68 -7.52 -20.76
N GLY A 60 -0.44 -8.25 -20.68
CA GLY A 60 -0.47 -9.67 -20.30
C GLY A 60 -0.21 -9.90 -18.81
N ALA A 61 -0.38 -8.88 -17.97
CA ALA A 61 -0.21 -8.95 -16.53
C ALA A 61 -1.54 -9.28 -15.84
N SER A 62 -1.49 -10.15 -14.81
CA SER A 62 -2.66 -10.46 -14.00
C SER A 62 -2.99 -9.32 -13.03
N ALA A 63 -4.27 -8.94 -12.91
CA ALA A 63 -4.68 -7.83 -12.05
C ALA A 63 -6.04 -8.04 -11.37
N LYS A 64 -6.09 -7.70 -10.08
CA LYS A 64 -7.31 -7.60 -9.27
C LYS A 64 -7.66 -6.12 -9.11
N VAL A 65 -8.68 -5.65 -9.82
CA VAL A 65 -9.01 -4.23 -9.91
C VAL A 65 -10.36 -3.95 -9.25
N ASN A 66 -10.33 -3.28 -8.12
CA ASN A 66 -11.52 -2.89 -7.37
C ASN A 66 -11.32 -1.54 -6.67
N PRO A 67 -11.13 -0.42 -7.42
CA PRO A 67 -10.99 0.90 -6.80
C PRO A 67 -12.26 1.27 -6.02
N GLU A 68 -12.12 2.08 -4.99
CA GLU A 68 -13.27 2.65 -4.29
C GLU A 68 -13.87 3.84 -5.04
N TYR A 69 -13.05 4.56 -5.80
CA TYR A 69 -13.53 5.62 -6.68
C TYR A 69 -14.21 4.99 -7.91
N LYS A 70 -15.54 5.10 -7.99
CA LYS A 70 -16.39 4.47 -9.03
C LYS A 70 -16.90 5.44 -10.08
N GLU A 71 -16.69 6.74 -9.84
CA GLU A 71 -17.20 7.77 -10.76
C GLU A 71 -16.49 7.70 -12.12
N ARG A 72 -17.17 8.11 -13.16
CA ARG A 72 -16.58 8.22 -14.49
C ARG A 72 -15.69 9.46 -14.57
N LEU A 73 -14.60 9.30 -15.27
CA LEU A 73 -13.62 10.34 -15.51
C LEU A 73 -13.90 10.95 -16.89
N ASP A 74 -14.11 12.26 -16.96
CA ASP A 74 -14.38 12.95 -18.21
C ASP A 74 -13.22 12.76 -19.21
N TYR A 75 -12.00 12.93 -18.72
CA TYR A 75 -10.77 12.81 -19.50
C TYR A 75 -9.59 12.46 -18.61
N VAL A 76 -8.79 11.49 -19.04
CA VAL A 76 -7.52 11.10 -18.41
C VAL A 76 -6.48 10.90 -19.50
N CYS A 77 -5.27 11.38 -19.25
CA CYS A 77 -4.16 11.29 -20.19
C CYS A 77 -2.93 10.68 -19.52
N GLN A 78 -2.37 9.67 -20.16
CA GLN A 78 -1.00 9.21 -19.96
C GLN A 78 -0.10 10.04 -20.86
N TYR A 79 0.89 10.68 -20.29
CA TYR A 79 1.77 11.57 -21.03
C TYR A 79 3.23 11.33 -20.68
N ASN A 80 3.96 10.72 -21.58
CA ASN A 80 5.41 10.45 -21.47
C ASN A 80 5.77 9.71 -20.17
N GLU A 81 5.03 8.69 -19.85
CA GLU A 81 5.24 7.83 -18.67
C GLU A 81 4.94 6.35 -19.01
N SER A 82 5.59 5.40 -18.31
CA SER A 82 5.29 3.98 -18.48
C SER A 82 3.88 3.65 -17.98
N ASP A 83 3.34 2.52 -18.42
CA ASP A 83 2.01 2.07 -18.00
C ASP A 83 1.95 1.87 -16.48
N PHE A 84 2.99 1.31 -15.88
CA PHE A 84 3.06 1.16 -14.42
C PHE A 84 3.15 2.51 -13.70
N SER A 85 3.96 3.45 -14.20
CA SER A 85 4.07 4.79 -13.65
C SER A 85 2.74 5.54 -13.72
N PHE A 86 2.00 5.36 -14.81
CA PHE A 86 0.65 5.92 -14.96
C PHE A 86 -0.35 5.32 -13.96
N ILE A 87 -0.40 3.99 -13.83
CA ILE A 87 -1.25 3.30 -12.84
C ILE A 87 -0.89 3.77 -11.42
N LYS A 88 0.40 3.87 -11.10
CA LYS A 88 0.90 4.39 -9.83
C LYS A 88 0.46 5.84 -9.57
N ARG A 89 0.48 6.68 -10.61
CA ARG A 89 0.00 8.06 -10.53
C ARG A 89 -1.50 8.11 -10.28
N LEU A 90 -2.30 7.27 -10.95
CA LEU A 90 -3.74 7.15 -10.69
C LEU A 90 -4.03 6.68 -9.27
N ALA A 91 -3.35 5.64 -8.80
CA ALA A 91 -3.49 5.15 -7.42
C ALA A 91 -3.24 6.28 -6.41
N ARG A 92 -2.15 7.03 -6.57
CA ARG A 92 -1.81 8.19 -5.73
C ARG A 92 -2.83 9.32 -5.83
N GLN A 93 -3.30 9.61 -7.04
CA GLN A 93 -4.25 10.70 -7.31
C GLN A 93 -5.61 10.48 -6.63
N TYR A 94 -6.05 9.22 -6.58
CA TYR A 94 -7.36 8.84 -6.01
C TYR A 94 -7.25 8.17 -4.64
N ASN A 95 -6.03 8.08 -4.07
CA ASN A 95 -5.73 7.40 -2.81
C ASN A 95 -6.21 5.93 -2.81
N GLU A 96 -5.97 5.24 -3.91
CA GLU A 96 -6.26 3.82 -4.04
C GLU A 96 -5.05 2.96 -3.65
N TRP A 97 -5.29 1.76 -3.15
CA TRP A 97 -4.24 0.81 -2.86
C TRP A 97 -3.60 0.32 -4.16
N LEU A 98 -2.29 0.12 -4.12
CA LEU A 98 -1.53 -0.46 -5.24
C LEU A 98 -0.40 -1.30 -4.69
N TYR A 99 -0.43 -2.60 -4.94
CA TYR A 99 0.62 -3.54 -4.55
C TYR A 99 0.56 -4.81 -5.40
N TYR A 100 1.59 -5.64 -5.30
CA TYR A 100 1.64 -6.97 -5.91
C TYR A 100 1.53 -8.02 -4.81
N ASP A 101 0.56 -8.92 -4.90
CA ASP A 101 0.28 -9.90 -3.84
C ASP A 101 1.06 -11.22 -4.00
N GLY A 102 2.02 -11.25 -4.92
CA GLY A 102 2.79 -12.42 -5.30
C GLY A 102 2.30 -13.07 -6.60
N PHE A 103 1.08 -12.77 -7.03
CA PHE A 103 0.46 -13.29 -8.25
C PHE A 103 -0.16 -12.21 -9.11
N ASP A 104 -0.86 -11.26 -8.49
CA ASP A 104 -1.65 -10.26 -9.17
C ASP A 104 -1.24 -8.85 -8.77
N LEU A 105 -1.34 -7.93 -9.72
CA LEU A 105 -1.36 -6.50 -9.42
C LEU A 105 -2.70 -6.16 -8.76
N VAL A 106 -2.69 -5.72 -7.53
CA VAL A 106 -3.90 -5.30 -6.81
C VAL A 106 -4.03 -3.79 -6.91
N PHE A 107 -5.13 -3.32 -7.49
CA PHE A 107 -5.50 -1.91 -7.59
C PHE A 107 -6.83 -1.66 -6.89
N GLY A 108 -6.81 -0.85 -5.85
CA GLY A 108 -7.93 -0.61 -4.95
C GLY A 108 -7.98 -1.60 -3.78
N ARG A 109 -8.81 -1.28 -2.79
CA ARG A 109 -8.96 -2.13 -1.60
C ARG A 109 -9.68 -3.43 -1.95
N PRO A 110 -9.14 -4.61 -1.58
CA PRO A 110 -9.85 -5.87 -1.73
C PRO A 110 -11.19 -5.84 -1.01
N ALA A 111 -12.21 -6.44 -1.62
CA ALA A 111 -13.54 -6.52 -1.02
C ALA A 111 -13.55 -7.25 0.33
N ARG A 112 -12.61 -8.19 0.50
CA ARG A 112 -12.36 -8.90 1.75
C ARG A 112 -10.86 -9.05 1.95
N LEU A 113 -10.37 -8.62 3.10
CA LEU A 113 -9.01 -8.91 3.52
C LEU A 113 -8.85 -10.39 3.86
N PRO A 114 -7.66 -10.99 3.67
CA PRO A 114 -7.38 -12.34 4.08
C PRO A 114 -7.57 -12.49 5.60
N ALA A 115 -7.79 -13.73 6.05
CA ALA A 115 -7.84 -14.03 7.48
C ALA A 115 -6.47 -13.69 8.11
N ALA A 116 -6.52 -13.12 9.32
CA ALA A 116 -5.30 -12.77 10.04
C ALA A 116 -4.50 -14.02 10.40
N VAL A 117 -3.20 -13.97 10.17
CA VAL A 117 -2.23 -14.98 10.58
C VAL A 117 -1.69 -14.60 11.94
N GLY A 118 -1.87 -15.46 12.93
CA GLY A 118 -1.34 -15.23 14.30
C GLY A 118 0.18 -15.36 14.32
N LEU A 119 0.87 -14.33 14.77
CA LEU A 119 2.32 -14.34 14.98
C LEU A 119 2.63 -13.94 16.42
N GLU A 120 3.48 -14.73 17.09
CA GLU A 120 3.84 -14.54 18.49
C GLU A 120 5.35 -14.33 18.66
N PHE A 121 5.71 -13.25 19.36
CA PHE A 121 7.12 -12.95 19.67
C PHE A 121 7.74 -14.05 20.54
N GLY A 122 8.91 -14.51 20.14
CA GLY A 122 9.62 -15.62 20.80
C GLY A 122 9.24 -17.01 20.28
N THR A 123 8.17 -17.15 19.47
CA THR A 123 7.75 -18.41 18.86
C THR A 123 7.83 -18.36 17.34
N SER A 124 7.03 -17.51 16.70
CA SER A 124 6.98 -17.34 15.25
C SER A 124 7.57 -16.01 14.78
N LEU A 125 7.80 -15.06 15.69
CA LEU A 125 8.53 -13.83 15.48
C LEU A 125 9.84 -13.84 16.26
N SER A 126 10.97 -13.71 15.57
CA SER A 126 12.31 -13.63 16.16
C SER A 126 12.75 -12.20 16.49
N SER A 127 12.16 -11.20 15.84
CA SER A 127 12.33 -9.78 16.18
C SER A 127 11.03 -9.03 16.02
N LEU A 128 10.84 -7.98 16.83
CA LEU A 128 9.66 -7.14 16.84
C LEU A 128 10.07 -5.72 17.23
N ASP A 129 9.84 -4.77 16.35
CA ASP A 129 10.01 -3.34 16.59
C ASP A 129 8.67 -2.65 16.32
N ILE A 130 8.13 -2.00 17.34
CA ILE A 130 6.84 -1.30 17.29
C ILE A 130 7.10 0.19 17.45
N GLY A 131 6.60 0.98 16.53
CA GLY A 131 6.81 2.40 16.54
C GLY A 131 5.58 3.22 16.17
N VAL A 132 5.59 4.47 16.61
CA VAL A 132 4.58 5.47 16.24
C VAL A 132 5.24 6.65 15.54
N LYS A 133 4.55 7.19 14.54
CA LYS A 133 5.00 8.36 13.76
C LYS A 133 3.94 9.46 13.78
N ALA A 134 4.37 10.70 13.94
CA ALA A 134 3.53 11.88 13.86
C ALA A 134 3.27 12.26 12.39
N LEU A 135 2.33 11.60 11.73
CA LEU A 135 2.02 11.76 10.30
C LEU A 135 0.77 12.59 10.01
N ALA A 136 -0.19 12.64 10.95
CA ALA A 136 -1.41 13.40 10.77
C ALA A 136 -1.13 14.90 10.68
N ARG A 137 -1.70 15.55 9.66
CA ARG A 137 -1.54 17.01 9.44
C ARG A 137 -2.87 17.63 9.07
N PRO A 138 -3.28 18.70 9.75
CA PRO A 138 -4.49 19.41 9.37
C PRO A 138 -4.30 20.04 8.00
N SER A 139 -5.24 19.82 7.11
CA SER A 139 -5.23 20.45 5.79
C SER A 139 -6.63 20.85 5.37
N ARG A 140 -6.71 21.89 4.57
CA ARG A 140 -7.91 22.31 3.85
C ARG A 140 -7.69 22.05 2.38
N VAL A 141 -8.42 21.09 1.83
CA VAL A 141 -8.32 20.70 0.42
C VAL A 141 -9.42 21.42 -0.34
N PHE A 142 -9.10 21.91 -1.52
CA PHE A 142 -10.05 22.59 -2.38
C PHE A 142 -9.93 22.12 -3.83
N SER A 143 -11.04 22.27 -4.57
CA SER A 143 -11.12 22.11 -6.02
C SER A 143 -12.00 23.21 -6.58
N TYR A 144 -11.68 23.69 -7.78
CA TYR A 144 -12.45 24.71 -8.47
C TYR A 144 -13.21 24.09 -9.64
N HIS A 145 -14.52 24.27 -9.65
CA HIS A 145 -15.39 23.83 -10.72
C HIS A 145 -15.70 25.01 -11.66
N SER A 146 -14.98 25.09 -12.77
CA SER A 146 -15.02 26.23 -13.69
C SER A 146 -16.39 26.46 -14.34
N LEU A 147 -17.13 25.39 -14.64
CA LEU A 147 -18.45 25.50 -15.29
C LEU A 147 -19.48 26.24 -14.44
N TYR A 148 -19.40 26.11 -13.12
CA TYR A 148 -20.34 26.72 -12.16
C TYR A 148 -19.70 27.84 -11.35
N ASP A 149 -18.49 28.26 -11.68
CA ASP A 149 -17.71 29.26 -10.91
C ASP A 149 -17.76 28.99 -9.39
N ARG A 150 -17.50 27.74 -9.02
CA ARG A 150 -17.67 27.28 -7.63
C ARG A 150 -16.41 26.63 -7.09
N THR A 151 -15.99 27.07 -5.90
CA THR A 151 -14.97 26.39 -5.12
C THR A 151 -15.63 25.40 -4.16
N ILE A 152 -15.20 24.14 -4.22
CA ILE A 152 -15.54 23.08 -3.28
C ILE A 152 -14.34 22.90 -2.35
N ALA A 153 -14.53 22.98 -1.06
CA ALA A 153 -13.43 22.83 -0.10
C ALA A 153 -13.91 22.08 1.14
N GLU A 154 -13.00 21.27 1.72
CA GLU A 154 -13.22 20.48 2.91
C GLU A 154 -11.94 20.45 3.76
N GLU A 155 -12.09 20.31 5.07
CA GLU A 155 -10.98 20.14 6.00
C GLU A 155 -10.78 18.69 6.37
N THR A 156 -9.54 18.29 6.66
CA THR A 156 -9.25 16.94 7.17
C THR A 156 -9.99 16.72 8.49
N PRO A 157 -10.62 15.56 8.68
CA PRO A 157 -11.24 15.20 9.95
C PRO A 157 -10.27 15.29 11.13
N ASN A 158 -10.78 15.73 12.27
CA ASN A 158 -9.99 15.79 13.51
C ASN A 158 -9.92 14.47 14.27
N THR A 159 -10.59 13.43 13.75
CA THR A 159 -10.61 12.10 14.34
C THR A 159 -10.19 11.07 13.31
N PRO A 160 -9.30 10.14 13.67
CA PRO A 160 -8.89 9.07 12.76
C PRO A 160 -10.00 8.03 12.61
N THR A 161 -9.97 7.32 11.49
CA THR A 161 -10.80 6.16 11.23
C THR A 161 -9.98 4.89 11.46
N ASP A 162 -10.58 3.89 12.08
CA ASP A 162 -10.04 2.52 12.22
C ASP A 162 -8.59 2.47 12.73
N LYS A 163 -8.28 3.24 13.78
CA LYS A 163 -6.99 3.20 14.46
C LYS A 163 -7.14 2.50 15.82
N ASP A 164 -6.13 1.72 16.17
CA ASP A 164 -5.94 1.23 17.52
C ASP A 164 -5.57 2.36 18.50
N GLN A 165 -5.42 2.04 19.79
CA GLN A 165 -5.16 3.05 20.82
C GLN A 165 -3.87 3.85 20.55
N LEU A 166 -2.77 3.18 20.20
CA LEU A 166 -1.49 3.84 19.93
C LEU A 166 -1.55 4.71 18.68
N GLY A 167 -2.16 4.21 17.60
CA GLY A 167 -2.39 4.97 16.37
C GLY A 167 -3.29 6.18 16.59
N TYR A 168 -4.32 6.07 17.45
CA TYR A 168 -5.18 7.18 17.83
C TYR A 168 -4.41 8.26 18.60
N GLU A 169 -3.61 7.88 19.59
CA GLU A 169 -2.80 8.82 20.37
C GLU A 169 -1.75 9.52 19.52
N ALA A 170 -1.07 8.78 18.64
CA ALA A 170 -0.13 9.35 17.68
C ALA A 170 -0.80 10.34 16.72
N PHE A 171 -2.01 10.04 16.25
CA PHE A 171 -2.80 10.92 15.41
C PHE A 171 -3.16 12.22 16.15
N MET A 172 -3.71 12.12 17.35
CA MET A 172 -4.12 13.29 18.13
C MET A 172 -2.94 14.18 18.50
N ALA A 173 -1.82 13.58 18.93
CA ALA A 173 -0.59 14.30 19.21
C ALA A 173 -0.06 15.03 17.96
N SER A 174 -0.08 14.36 16.80
CA SER A 174 0.37 14.91 15.53
C SER A 174 -0.49 16.10 15.08
N MET A 175 -1.82 15.95 15.11
CA MET A 175 -2.75 17.03 14.76
C MET A 175 -2.56 18.27 15.67
N GLY A 176 -2.25 18.06 16.95
CA GLY A 176 -1.99 19.13 17.91
C GLY A 176 -0.68 19.89 17.69
N MET A 177 0.28 19.33 16.95
CA MET A 177 1.56 19.99 16.63
C MET A 177 1.40 21.16 15.66
N TYR A 178 0.39 21.11 14.78
CA TYR A 178 0.22 22.09 13.70
C TYR A 178 -0.89 23.08 14.00
N LYS A 179 -0.56 24.36 14.09
CA LYS A 179 -1.53 25.42 14.43
C LYS A 179 -2.32 25.94 13.24
N ARG A 180 -1.85 25.68 12.02
CA ARG A 180 -2.50 26.15 10.78
C ARG A 180 -2.66 25.00 9.80
N PRO A 181 -3.87 24.76 9.28
CA PRO A 181 -4.09 23.81 8.21
C PRO A 181 -3.32 24.23 6.94
N ALA A 182 -2.69 23.26 6.29
CA ALA A 182 -2.12 23.46 4.96
C ALA A 182 -3.24 23.64 3.93
N ARG A 183 -3.05 24.51 2.94
CA ARG A 183 -3.98 24.63 1.82
C ARG A 183 -3.47 23.78 0.65
N GLN A 184 -4.30 22.87 0.18
CA GLN A 184 -3.93 21.92 -0.87
C GLN A 184 -5.01 21.89 -1.94
N HIS A 185 -4.60 21.81 -3.20
CA HIS A 185 -5.52 21.51 -4.29
C HIS A 185 -5.79 20.01 -4.34
N ALA A 186 -7.03 19.58 -4.56
CA ALA A 186 -7.33 18.17 -4.80
C ALA A 186 -6.64 17.74 -6.11
N LEU A 187 -6.00 16.56 -6.08
CA LEU A 187 -5.35 16.02 -7.28
C LEU A 187 -6.37 15.61 -8.36
N PRO A 188 -7.48 14.92 -7.99
CA PRO A 188 -8.55 14.66 -8.96
C PRO A 188 -9.44 15.88 -9.14
N ARG A 189 -10.14 15.93 -10.27
CA ARG A 189 -11.23 16.87 -10.45
C ARG A 189 -12.41 16.45 -9.58
N ILE A 190 -12.92 17.37 -8.76
CA ILE A 190 -14.04 17.15 -7.84
C ILE A 190 -15.26 17.94 -8.33
N HIS A 191 -16.36 17.24 -8.51
CA HIS A 191 -17.61 17.86 -9.01
C HIS A 191 -18.60 18.16 -7.87
N TYR A 192 -18.60 17.35 -6.81
CA TYR A 192 -19.59 17.43 -5.72
C TYR A 192 -18.93 17.51 -4.35
N PRO A 193 -19.56 18.18 -3.36
CA PRO A 193 -19.05 18.21 -1.98
C PRO A 193 -18.85 16.81 -1.36
N SER A 194 -19.74 15.85 -1.66
CA SER A 194 -19.64 14.48 -1.16
C SER A 194 -18.38 13.75 -1.66
N GLU A 195 -17.94 14.03 -2.88
CA GLU A 195 -16.68 13.53 -3.42
C GLU A 195 -15.49 14.13 -2.66
N MET A 196 -15.54 15.43 -2.38
CA MET A 196 -14.49 16.11 -1.63
C MET A 196 -14.36 15.52 -0.23
N THR A 197 -15.47 15.31 0.48
CA THR A 197 -15.47 14.70 1.80
C THR A 197 -14.85 13.30 1.79
N ARG A 198 -15.21 12.45 0.80
CA ARG A 198 -14.60 11.13 0.61
C ARG A 198 -13.11 11.23 0.32
N TYR A 199 -12.74 12.11 -0.60
CA TYR A 199 -11.34 12.31 -1.01
C TYR A 199 -10.45 12.72 0.17
N VAL A 200 -10.89 13.72 0.94
CA VAL A 200 -10.13 14.25 2.09
C VAL A 200 -9.96 13.18 3.17
N ARG A 201 -11.00 12.40 3.45
CA ARG A 201 -10.95 11.28 4.39
C ARG A 201 -9.96 10.22 3.95
N LYS A 202 -10.05 9.74 2.70
CA LYS A 202 -9.13 8.75 2.16
C LYS A 202 -7.69 9.23 2.12
N LYS A 203 -7.49 10.48 1.73
CA LYS A 203 -6.18 11.11 1.76
C LYS A 203 -5.58 11.07 3.17
N GLN A 204 -6.36 11.40 4.19
CA GLN A 204 -5.91 11.34 5.58
C GLN A 204 -5.60 9.91 6.02
N GLU A 205 -6.44 8.94 5.67
CA GLU A 205 -6.21 7.52 5.95
C GLU A 205 -4.89 7.05 5.32
N ALA A 206 -4.64 7.38 4.06
CA ALA A 206 -3.39 7.06 3.35
C ALA A 206 -2.18 7.77 3.97
N ASP A 207 -2.28 9.08 4.23
CA ASP A 207 -1.19 9.88 4.82
C ASP A 207 -0.81 9.39 6.23
N THR A 208 -1.73 8.75 6.96
CA THR A 208 -1.54 8.29 8.34
C THR A 208 -1.49 6.76 8.49
N ALA A 209 -1.42 6.03 7.39
CA ALA A 209 -1.41 4.56 7.41
C ALA A 209 -0.29 4.00 8.31
N GLU A 210 0.89 4.58 8.26
CA GLU A 210 2.06 4.19 9.04
C GLU A 210 2.20 4.94 10.38
N SER A 211 1.18 5.61 10.89
CA SER A 211 1.27 6.32 12.17
C SER A 211 1.50 5.37 13.35
N HIS A 212 1.05 4.15 13.26
CA HIS A 212 1.44 3.02 14.10
C HIS A 212 1.93 1.91 13.16
N TYR A 213 3.17 1.48 13.31
CA TYR A 213 3.80 0.50 12.44
C TYR A 213 4.56 -0.54 13.22
N VAL A 214 4.75 -1.69 12.61
CA VAL A 214 5.54 -2.78 13.14
C VAL A 214 6.54 -3.24 12.08
N VAL A 215 7.77 -3.49 12.52
CA VAL A 215 8.78 -4.19 11.73
C VAL A 215 9.15 -5.46 12.49
N GLY A 216 9.09 -6.61 11.81
CA GLY A 216 9.32 -7.89 12.45
C GLY A 216 10.04 -8.86 11.54
N ARG A 217 10.60 -9.93 12.14
CA ARG A 217 11.22 -11.04 11.42
C ARG A 217 10.53 -12.33 11.81
N SER A 218 10.04 -13.07 10.83
CA SER A 218 9.29 -14.31 11.01
C SER A 218 9.83 -15.43 10.13
N GLU A 219 9.65 -16.66 10.57
CA GLU A 219 9.91 -17.87 9.78
C GLU A 219 8.66 -18.33 8.98
N HIS A 220 7.58 -17.56 9.01
CA HIS A 220 6.33 -17.93 8.35
C HIS A 220 6.39 -17.67 6.85
N ALA A 221 6.67 -18.71 6.08
CA ALA A 221 6.95 -18.65 4.64
C ALA A 221 5.78 -18.21 3.74
N MET A 222 4.55 -18.22 4.23
CA MET A 222 3.34 -17.95 3.41
C MET A 222 2.88 -16.49 3.46
N LEU A 223 3.57 -15.63 4.19
CA LEU A 223 3.23 -14.21 4.25
C LEU A 223 3.61 -13.52 2.93
N VAL A 224 2.73 -12.65 2.46
CA VAL A 224 2.95 -11.81 1.26
C VAL A 224 2.46 -10.40 1.54
N THR A 225 2.80 -9.46 0.68
CA THR A 225 2.23 -8.10 0.72
C THR A 225 0.71 -8.18 0.61
N GLY A 226 -0.01 -7.48 1.50
CA GLY A 226 -1.47 -7.55 1.61
C GLY A 226 -1.98 -8.63 2.59
N SER A 227 -1.11 -9.48 3.16
CA SER A 227 -1.49 -10.37 4.26
C SER A 227 -1.82 -9.57 5.52
N VAL A 228 -2.75 -10.08 6.32
CA VAL A 228 -3.07 -9.53 7.65
C VAL A 228 -2.44 -10.42 8.71
N VAL A 229 -1.79 -9.83 9.70
CA VAL A 229 -1.18 -10.52 10.83
C VAL A 229 -1.78 -10.03 12.14
N ASP A 230 -2.12 -10.96 13.04
CA ASP A 230 -2.48 -10.68 14.43
C ASP A 230 -1.25 -10.91 15.30
N LEU A 231 -0.69 -9.83 15.85
CA LEU A 231 0.54 -9.87 16.59
C LEU A 231 0.29 -10.07 18.09
N LYS A 232 1.03 -10.98 18.69
CA LYS A 232 0.98 -11.26 20.12
C LYS A 232 2.37 -11.19 20.74
N SER A 233 2.45 -10.65 21.95
CA SER A 233 3.68 -10.63 22.71
C SER A 233 3.41 -11.03 24.17
N SER A 234 4.09 -12.06 24.62
CA SER A 234 4.10 -12.47 26.04
C SER A 234 5.06 -11.62 26.89
N PHE A 235 5.89 -10.78 26.26
CA PHE A 235 6.92 -9.99 26.94
C PHE A 235 6.36 -8.84 27.80
N LEU A 236 5.11 -8.45 27.62
CA LEU A 236 4.42 -7.46 28.46
C LEU A 236 3.74 -8.10 29.71
N GLU A 237 4.03 -9.36 29.99
CA GLU A 237 3.50 -10.01 31.17
C GLU A 237 3.99 -9.33 32.46
N ARG A 238 3.10 -8.61 33.11
CA ARG A 238 3.16 -8.47 34.56
C ARG A 238 2.99 -9.86 35.16
N ALA A 239 3.97 -10.27 35.99
CA ALA A 239 4.03 -11.56 36.62
C ALA A 239 2.64 -12.15 36.98
N GLY A 240 2.22 -13.19 36.28
CA GLY A 240 1.02 -13.96 36.59
C GLY A 240 0.02 -14.27 35.48
N SER A 241 0.16 -13.76 34.27
CA SER A 241 -0.71 -14.08 33.14
C SER A 241 0.03 -14.82 32.03
N VAL A 242 -0.46 -16.01 31.67
CA VAL A 242 0.17 -16.92 30.67
C VAL A 242 -0.37 -16.68 29.25
N THR A 243 -1.23 -15.67 29.04
CA THR A 243 -1.79 -15.35 27.72
C THR A 243 -1.11 -14.11 27.17
N GLY A 244 -0.43 -14.26 26.03
CA GLY A 244 0.18 -13.13 25.30
C GLY A 244 -0.88 -12.06 25.01
N GLU A 245 -0.55 -10.80 25.32
CA GLU A 245 -1.40 -9.65 24.96
C GLU A 245 -1.40 -9.47 23.45
N SER A 246 -2.59 -9.31 22.85
CA SER A 246 -2.70 -8.93 21.45
C SER A 246 -2.22 -7.49 21.28
N LEU A 247 -1.29 -7.30 20.34
CA LEU A 247 -0.78 -6.00 19.91
C LEU A 247 -1.62 -5.40 18.78
N GLY A 248 -2.60 -6.15 18.27
CA GLY A 248 -3.50 -5.76 17.19
C GLY A 248 -3.23 -6.44 15.86
N GLU A 249 -4.09 -6.15 14.90
CA GLU A 249 -3.98 -6.63 13.52
C GLU A 249 -3.27 -5.59 12.64
N PHE A 250 -2.31 -6.08 11.85
CA PHE A 250 -1.52 -5.26 10.94
C PHE A 250 -1.57 -5.81 9.52
N LEU A 251 -1.60 -4.91 8.55
CA LEU A 251 -1.47 -5.23 7.13
C LEU A 251 0.00 -5.21 6.73
N ILE A 252 0.49 -6.26 6.08
CA ILE A 252 1.85 -6.30 5.55
C ILE A 252 1.92 -5.40 4.30
N THR A 253 2.70 -4.34 4.37
CA THR A 253 2.94 -3.39 3.28
C THR A 253 4.22 -3.69 2.51
N GLU A 254 5.20 -4.29 3.19
CA GLU A 254 6.48 -4.68 2.61
C GLU A 254 6.96 -5.98 3.24
N ILE A 255 7.55 -6.86 2.45
CA ILE A 255 8.13 -8.12 2.92
C ILE A 255 9.36 -8.49 2.09
N THR A 256 10.38 -9.00 2.77
CA THR A 256 11.56 -9.57 2.14
C THR A 256 11.72 -11.02 2.59
N HIS A 257 11.73 -11.95 1.65
CA HIS A 257 12.00 -13.36 1.91
C HIS A 257 13.46 -13.70 1.62
N VAL A 258 14.12 -14.30 2.59
CA VAL A 258 15.49 -14.78 2.44
C VAL A 258 15.49 -16.28 2.70
N VAL A 259 15.93 -17.08 1.72
CA VAL A 259 16.06 -18.53 1.80
C VAL A 259 17.52 -18.88 1.64
N GLY A 260 18.11 -19.54 2.64
CA GLY A 260 19.48 -20.01 2.63
C GLY A 260 19.56 -21.50 2.97
N GLU A 261 20.74 -22.14 2.79
CA GLU A 261 20.95 -23.50 3.21
C GLU A 261 20.68 -23.65 4.72
N GLY A 262 19.58 -24.34 5.07
CA GLY A 262 19.18 -24.64 6.43
C GLY A 262 18.38 -23.56 7.18
N SER A 263 18.06 -22.42 6.55
CA SER A 263 17.23 -21.40 7.20
C SER A 263 16.39 -20.60 6.22
N TYR A 264 15.19 -20.25 6.65
CA TYR A 264 14.29 -19.32 5.96
C TYR A 264 14.00 -18.13 6.87
N TYR A 265 14.01 -16.94 6.34
CA TYR A 265 13.63 -15.72 7.06
C TYR A 265 12.70 -14.86 6.19
N GLY A 266 11.56 -14.46 6.76
CA GLY A 266 10.72 -13.38 6.24
C GLY A 266 10.91 -12.13 7.12
N ASN A 267 11.22 -11.01 6.52
CA ASN A 267 11.31 -9.68 7.17
C ASN A 267 10.20 -8.79 6.67
#